data_ba820fb6cf02bfc8961e8aff6d9d9fc3
#
_entry.id   ba820fb6cf02bfc8961e8aff6d9d9fc3
#
_cell.length_a   1.000
_cell.length_b   1.000
_cell.length_c   1.000
_cell.angle_alpha   90.00
_cell.angle_beta   90.00
_cell.angle_gamma   90.00
#
_symmetry.space_group_name_H-M   'P 1'
#
loop_
_entity.id
_entity.type
_entity.pdbx_description
1 polymer ?
#
loop_
_entity_poly.entity_id
_entity_poly.type
_entity_poly.pdbx_seq_one_letter_code
_entity_poly.pdbx_strand_id
1 'polypeptide(L)'
;MRTRALLLTPLLVLGLAGPARAASDPADAAASPLDLAAATLTQDGTDLVFTVRTRGDWASRVLTARRGRSLCLVLSQGARRFVCASASSTNGPALTINAAGGSPSPLAARIDRPTLRTLTARFASRATGLQVGRFTWTVTSTWADSGGCATPVRACNDRLPDRGSVSGELVPPAPTGCAARGDSYRSNGSRDRKIVALTFDDGPSSYTPQVLDILKRAGVHGTFFLIGQQVSGYASFARRALREGHVLANHSWNHADLSGGAGGQLTQTNRAIRRATGYTPCIFRAPYGAVSSLLIGQARSQGMLTIGWDVDPQDWSRPGSGAIESGGPASAARILGNTRSGSIILMHDGGGPRDQTVAALPRIIATLKRRGYSMVTVPELLGLRPTYG
;
A
#
# COMPACT_ATOMS: atom_id res chain seq x y z
N MET A 1 -34.46 -40.56 3.30
CA MET A 1 -34.01 -39.21 2.88
C MET A 1 -33.00 -38.68 3.89
N ARG A 2 -31.71 -38.66 3.51
CA ARG A 2 -30.62 -38.17 4.38
C ARG A 2 -30.19 -36.79 3.87
N THR A 3 -30.52 -35.77 4.65
CA THR A 3 -30.14 -34.39 4.41
C THR A 3 -28.65 -34.21 4.73
N ARG A 4 -27.83 -33.91 3.72
CA ARG A 4 -26.43 -33.49 3.88
C ARG A 4 -26.38 -32.00 4.17
N ALA A 5 -25.92 -31.63 5.35
CA ALA A 5 -25.59 -30.26 5.70
C ALA A 5 -24.27 -29.87 5.00
N LEU A 6 -24.31 -28.86 4.13
CA LEU A 6 -23.11 -28.21 3.59
C LEU A 6 -22.54 -27.29 4.70
N LEU A 7 -21.35 -27.66 5.19
CA LEU A 7 -20.53 -26.78 6.01
C LEU A 7 -19.86 -25.73 5.10
N LEU A 8 -20.33 -24.50 5.18
CA LEU A 8 -19.66 -23.33 4.59
C LEU A 8 -18.45 -22.99 5.49
N THR A 9 -17.27 -23.32 5.01
CA THR A 9 -16.01 -22.80 5.57
C THR A 9 -15.86 -21.32 5.22
N PRO A 10 -15.57 -20.43 6.19
CA PRO A 10 -15.30 -19.03 5.88
C PRO A 10 -13.99 -18.91 5.13
N LEU A 11 -14.03 -18.35 3.91
CA LEU A 11 -12.85 -17.95 3.17
C LEU A 11 -12.14 -16.81 3.95
N LEU A 12 -11.03 -17.16 4.58
CA LEU A 12 -10.11 -16.20 5.18
C LEU A 12 -9.50 -15.35 4.05
N VAL A 13 -9.89 -14.08 3.94
CA VAL A 13 -9.25 -13.12 3.04
C VAL A 13 -7.85 -12.84 3.60
N LEU A 14 -6.87 -13.60 3.12
CA LEU A 14 -5.46 -13.29 3.33
C LEU A 14 -5.14 -11.99 2.59
N GLY A 15 -4.93 -10.91 3.32
CA GLY A 15 -4.22 -9.74 2.82
C GLY A 15 -2.89 -10.20 2.23
N LEU A 16 -2.57 -9.77 1.01
CA LEU A 16 -1.33 -10.15 0.34
C LEU A 16 -0.15 -9.53 1.08
N ALA A 17 0.34 -10.23 2.10
CA ALA A 17 1.67 -9.99 2.66
C ALA A 17 2.70 -10.20 1.53
N GLY A 18 3.68 -9.31 1.39
CA GLY A 18 4.82 -9.54 0.51
C GLY A 18 5.47 -10.89 0.82
N PRO A 19 6.21 -11.49 -0.13
CA PRO A 19 6.75 -12.82 0.04
C PRO A 19 7.54 -12.91 1.36
N ALA A 20 7.13 -13.83 2.24
CA ALA A 20 7.80 -14.10 3.49
C ALA A 20 9.24 -14.51 3.20
N ARG A 21 10.22 -13.78 3.75
CA ARG A 21 11.62 -14.20 3.69
C ARG A 21 11.93 -14.93 4.97
N ALA A 22 12.14 -16.22 4.83
CA ALA A 22 12.45 -17.15 5.92
C ALA A 22 13.95 -17.48 5.94
N ALA A 23 14.49 -17.66 7.12
CA ALA A 23 15.79 -18.26 7.34
C ALA A 23 15.63 -19.45 8.29
N SER A 24 16.41 -20.50 8.08
CA SER A 24 16.50 -21.66 8.96
C SER A 24 17.96 -21.86 9.37
N ASP A 25 18.17 -22.52 10.49
CA ASP A 25 19.45 -22.64 11.16
C ASP A 25 19.71 -24.07 11.61
N PRO A 26 20.97 -24.61 11.49
CA PRO A 26 21.35 -25.87 12.09
C PRO A 26 21.43 -25.74 13.62
N ALA A 27 21.51 -26.85 14.33
CA ALA A 27 21.69 -26.86 15.78
C ALA A 27 23.19 -26.68 16.10
N ASP A 28 23.62 -25.44 16.34
CA ASP A 28 25.04 -25.12 16.62
C ASP A 28 25.26 -24.42 17.97
N ALA A 29 24.22 -23.90 18.60
CA ALA A 29 24.23 -23.35 19.94
C ALA A 29 23.43 -24.22 20.93
N ALA A 30 23.50 -25.54 20.78
CA ALA A 30 22.63 -26.53 21.45
C ALA A 30 22.61 -26.46 22.99
N ALA A 31 23.62 -25.85 23.63
CA ALA A 31 23.64 -25.61 25.08
C ALA A 31 22.78 -24.40 25.49
N SER A 32 22.28 -23.62 24.53
CA SER A 32 21.42 -22.44 24.75
C SER A 32 19.94 -22.74 24.52
N PRO A 33 19.04 -22.38 25.44
CA PRO A 33 17.60 -22.38 25.14
C PRO A 33 17.24 -21.45 24.00
N LEU A 34 18.09 -20.46 23.70
CA LEU A 34 17.92 -19.51 22.61
C LEU A 34 18.63 -19.93 21.31
N ASP A 35 19.04 -21.20 21.18
CA ASP A 35 19.51 -21.79 19.93
C ASP A 35 18.44 -21.57 18.85
N LEU A 36 18.77 -20.80 17.83
CA LEU A 36 17.83 -20.35 16.81
C LEU A 36 17.47 -21.52 15.88
N ALA A 37 16.23 -21.65 15.50
CA ALA A 37 15.78 -22.70 14.58
C ALA A 37 15.23 -22.13 13.27
N ALA A 38 14.51 -21.04 13.35
CA ALA A 38 13.95 -20.35 12.18
C ALA A 38 13.52 -18.94 12.54
N ALA A 39 13.54 -18.06 11.56
CA ALA A 39 12.92 -16.74 11.67
C ALA A 39 12.27 -16.31 10.35
N THR A 40 11.25 -15.48 10.46
CA THR A 40 10.62 -14.82 9.32
C THR A 40 10.42 -13.35 9.63
N LEU A 41 10.58 -12.51 8.63
CA LEU A 41 10.22 -11.10 8.67
C LEU A 41 9.40 -10.76 7.45
N THR A 42 8.17 -10.26 7.67
CA THR A 42 7.24 -9.87 6.63
C THR A 42 6.75 -8.47 6.88
N GLN A 43 6.26 -7.81 5.84
CA GLN A 43 5.52 -6.57 5.98
C GLN A 43 4.02 -6.86 5.82
N ASP A 44 3.21 -6.28 6.71
CA ASP A 44 1.75 -6.29 6.65
C ASP A 44 1.23 -4.87 6.87
N GLY A 45 0.78 -4.24 5.79
CA GLY A 45 0.43 -2.83 5.80
C GLY A 45 1.62 -1.93 6.16
N THR A 46 1.46 -1.14 7.22
CA THR A 46 2.51 -0.28 7.79
C THR A 46 3.43 -1.00 8.77
N ASP A 47 3.10 -2.24 9.13
CA ASP A 47 3.77 -2.99 10.17
C ASP A 47 4.77 -4.01 9.63
N LEU A 48 5.80 -4.26 10.39
CA LEU A 48 6.63 -5.45 10.28
C LEU A 48 6.13 -6.52 11.23
N VAL A 49 6.06 -7.75 10.74
CA VAL A 49 5.72 -8.95 11.51
C VAL A 49 6.95 -9.84 11.56
N PHE A 50 7.54 -9.91 12.73
CA PHE A 50 8.72 -10.72 13.03
C PHE A 50 8.30 -11.95 13.80
N THR A 51 8.66 -13.14 13.31
CA THR A 51 8.48 -14.39 14.04
C THR A 51 9.84 -15.07 14.16
N VAL A 52 10.19 -15.49 15.37
CA VAL A 52 11.39 -16.28 15.64
C VAL A 52 11.03 -17.52 16.43
N ARG A 53 11.64 -18.63 16.07
CA ARG A 53 11.53 -19.91 16.77
C ARG A 53 12.91 -20.37 17.23
N THR A 54 12.99 -20.73 18.50
CA THR A 54 14.17 -21.36 19.13
C THR A 54 14.00 -22.87 19.25
N ARG A 55 15.08 -23.59 19.46
CA ARG A 55 15.06 -25.06 19.70
C ARG A 55 14.67 -25.39 21.12
N GLY A 56 15.15 -24.62 22.08
CA GLY A 56 14.81 -24.77 23.50
C GLY A 56 13.61 -23.95 23.93
N ASP A 57 13.00 -24.33 25.03
CA ASP A 57 11.97 -23.57 25.73
C ASP A 57 12.60 -22.44 26.54
N TRP A 58 12.01 -21.27 26.56
CA TRP A 58 12.48 -20.16 27.38
C TRP A 58 11.34 -19.29 27.89
N ALA A 59 11.48 -18.73 29.06
CA ALA A 59 10.53 -17.80 29.66
C ALA A 59 11.01 -16.35 29.45
N SER A 60 10.08 -15.41 29.18
CA SER A 60 10.40 -14.00 28.92
C SER A 60 11.19 -13.34 30.05
N ARG A 61 10.95 -13.75 31.30
CA ARG A 61 11.64 -13.24 32.50
C ARG A 61 13.15 -13.48 32.51
N VAL A 62 13.67 -14.41 31.67
CA VAL A 62 15.11 -14.69 31.59
C VAL A 62 15.85 -13.73 30.67
N LEU A 63 15.15 -12.99 29.82
CA LEU A 63 15.74 -11.99 28.91
C LEU A 63 16.00 -10.69 29.67
N THR A 64 17.08 -10.65 30.42
CA THR A 64 17.51 -9.44 31.14
C THR A 64 18.91 -9.05 30.67
N ALA A 65 19.10 -7.78 30.28
CA ALA A 65 20.40 -7.25 29.85
C ALA A 65 21.52 -7.46 30.92
N ARG A 66 21.12 -7.36 32.18
CA ARG A 66 22.08 -7.57 33.33
C ARG A 66 22.64 -8.97 33.40
N ARG A 67 22.03 -9.98 32.79
CA ARG A 67 22.50 -11.38 32.76
C ARG A 67 23.16 -11.74 31.45
N GLY A 68 23.41 -10.80 30.54
CA GLY A 68 24.01 -11.08 29.23
C GLY A 68 23.17 -12.02 28.37
N ARG A 69 21.82 -11.88 28.43
CA ARG A 69 20.87 -12.70 27.64
C ARG A 69 20.05 -11.83 26.75
N SER A 70 20.04 -12.10 25.44
CA SER A 70 19.33 -11.31 24.46
C SER A 70 18.80 -12.17 23.31
N LEU A 71 17.73 -11.73 22.70
CA LEU A 71 17.17 -12.21 21.44
C LEU A 71 16.79 -10.99 20.62
N CYS A 72 17.53 -10.73 19.55
CA CYS A 72 17.43 -9.51 18.79
C CYS A 72 17.25 -9.75 17.29
N LEU A 73 16.31 -9.06 16.67
CA LEU A 73 16.27 -8.83 15.23
C LEU A 73 17.18 -7.63 14.91
N VAL A 74 18.14 -7.82 14.03
CA VAL A 74 19.06 -6.78 13.57
C VAL A 74 18.65 -6.34 12.18
N LEU A 75 18.26 -5.08 12.03
CA LEU A 75 17.87 -4.45 10.78
C LEU A 75 19.00 -3.54 10.29
N SER A 76 19.32 -3.61 8.98
CA SER A 76 20.40 -2.82 8.39
C SER A 76 19.97 -2.17 7.08
N GLN A 77 20.03 -0.84 7.06
CA GLN A 77 19.83 -0.01 5.89
C GLN A 77 20.68 1.26 6.07
N GLY A 78 21.95 1.17 5.67
CA GLY A 78 22.95 2.17 6.01
C GLY A 78 23.41 2.07 7.47
N ALA A 79 22.52 2.27 8.44
CA ALA A 79 22.77 2.09 9.87
C ALA A 79 22.13 0.78 10.39
N ARG A 80 22.72 0.23 11.49
CA ARG A 80 22.15 -0.93 12.18
C ARG A 80 21.17 -0.50 13.26
N ARG A 81 20.06 -1.22 13.36
CA ARG A 81 19.07 -1.12 14.45
C ARG A 81 18.87 -2.49 15.07
N PHE A 82 18.80 -2.54 16.36
CA PHE A 82 18.59 -3.76 17.15
C PHE A 82 17.21 -3.70 17.76
N VAL A 83 16.33 -4.60 17.38
CA VAL A 83 15.00 -4.79 17.99
C VAL A 83 15.08 -6.02 18.86
N CYS A 84 15.19 -5.82 20.17
CA CYS A 84 15.49 -6.88 21.13
C CYS A 84 14.28 -7.19 22.01
N ALA A 85 14.04 -8.47 22.24
CA ALA A 85 13.10 -8.91 23.26
C ALA A 85 13.69 -8.71 24.65
N SER A 86 12.90 -8.20 25.56
CA SER A 86 13.26 -7.97 26.97
C SER A 86 12.13 -8.45 27.90
N ALA A 87 12.44 -8.67 29.16
CA ALA A 87 11.45 -8.93 30.18
C ALA A 87 10.66 -7.64 30.48
N SER A 88 9.32 -7.75 30.51
CA SER A 88 8.44 -6.67 30.98
C SER A 88 8.15 -6.82 32.45
N SER A 89 7.83 -5.71 33.12
CA SER A 89 7.30 -5.70 34.49
C SER A 89 5.94 -6.38 34.64
N THR A 90 5.22 -6.60 33.53
CA THR A 90 3.86 -7.20 33.48
C THR A 90 3.84 -8.67 33.08
N ASN A 91 4.87 -9.44 33.37
CA ASN A 91 5.00 -10.89 33.09
C ASN A 91 5.03 -11.33 31.60
N GLY A 92 5.05 -10.40 30.65
CA GLY A 92 5.18 -10.68 29.22
C GLY A 92 6.53 -10.26 28.64
N PRO A 93 6.83 -10.61 27.38
CA PRO A 93 7.94 -10.01 26.66
C PRO A 93 7.59 -8.58 26.25
N ALA A 94 8.59 -7.70 26.27
CA ALA A 94 8.53 -6.37 25.67
C ALA A 94 9.59 -6.28 24.57
N LEU A 95 9.46 -5.31 23.66
CA LEU A 95 10.52 -4.98 22.71
C LEU A 95 11.17 -3.66 23.06
N THR A 96 12.46 -3.62 22.86
CA THR A 96 13.25 -2.40 22.85
C THR A 96 13.91 -2.22 21.50
N ILE A 97 14.21 -0.98 21.14
CA ILE A 97 14.96 -0.64 19.94
C ILE A 97 16.12 0.29 20.29
N ASN A 98 17.28 0.05 19.68
CA ASN A 98 18.43 0.96 19.76
C ASN A 98 19.22 0.97 18.44
N ALA A 99 19.95 2.06 18.21
CA ALA A 99 21.02 2.11 17.22
C ALA A 99 22.28 1.40 17.78
N ALA A 100 23.22 1.07 16.91
CA ALA A 100 24.52 0.56 17.33
C ALA A 100 25.20 1.56 18.28
N GLY A 101 25.55 1.11 19.49
CA GLY A 101 26.16 1.96 20.55
C GLY A 101 25.16 2.87 21.27
N GLY A 102 23.86 2.89 20.91
CA GLY A 102 22.84 3.71 21.56
C GLY A 102 22.13 2.99 22.70
N SER A 103 21.53 3.78 23.62
CA SER A 103 20.72 3.23 24.70
C SER A 103 19.40 2.67 24.18
N PRO A 104 18.94 1.51 24.71
CA PRO A 104 17.64 0.94 24.36
C PRO A 104 16.47 1.86 24.74
N SER A 105 15.51 2.02 23.83
CA SER A 105 14.23 2.68 24.08
C SER A 105 13.07 1.69 23.86
N PRO A 106 11.93 1.86 24.55
CA PRO A 106 10.76 1.01 24.35
C PRO A 106 10.26 1.08 22.91
N LEU A 107 9.94 -0.09 22.32
CA LEU A 107 9.29 -0.20 21.02
C LEU A 107 7.85 -0.69 21.23
N ALA A 108 6.90 0.14 20.84
CA ALA A 108 5.49 -0.26 20.86
C ALA A 108 5.25 -1.43 19.90
N ALA A 109 4.80 -2.55 20.43
CA ALA A 109 4.56 -3.77 19.68
C ALA A 109 3.41 -4.59 20.26
N ARG A 110 2.71 -5.31 19.38
CA ARG A 110 1.86 -6.43 19.79
C ARG A 110 2.70 -7.70 19.74
N ILE A 111 2.77 -8.41 20.86
CA ILE A 111 3.64 -9.58 21.00
C ILE A 111 2.80 -10.78 21.41
N ASP A 112 2.95 -11.87 20.67
CA ASP A 112 2.32 -13.16 20.94
C ASP A 112 3.39 -14.23 21.17
N ARG A 113 3.09 -15.15 22.09
CA ARG A 113 3.91 -16.31 22.41
C ARG A 113 3.10 -17.60 22.18
N PRO A 114 2.93 -18.02 20.88
CA PRO A 114 2.12 -19.21 20.55
C PRO A 114 2.62 -20.49 21.25
N THR A 115 3.93 -20.57 21.48
CA THR A 115 4.59 -21.65 22.24
C THR A 115 5.73 -21.09 23.08
N LEU A 116 6.27 -21.88 24.00
CA LEU A 116 7.47 -21.50 24.78
C LEU A 116 8.73 -21.28 23.91
N ARG A 117 8.70 -21.75 22.66
CA ARG A 117 9.81 -21.63 21.68
C ARG A 117 9.58 -20.54 20.64
N THR A 118 8.39 -19.99 20.53
CA THR A 118 8.07 -19.06 19.45
C THR A 118 7.68 -17.71 20.01
N LEU A 119 8.24 -16.67 19.42
CA LEU A 119 7.84 -15.28 19.64
C LEU A 119 7.42 -14.68 18.30
N THR A 120 6.24 -14.07 18.25
CA THR A 120 5.77 -13.26 17.13
C THR A 120 5.55 -11.85 17.64
N ALA A 121 6.11 -10.88 16.91
CA ALA A 121 5.99 -9.47 17.26
C ALA A 121 5.55 -8.66 16.02
N ARG A 122 4.54 -7.81 16.21
CA ARG A 122 4.06 -6.85 15.21
C ARG A 122 4.36 -5.44 15.71
N PHE A 123 5.04 -4.64 14.90
CA PHE A 123 5.42 -3.26 15.24
C PHE A 123 5.49 -2.38 13.99
N ALA A 124 5.24 -1.10 14.14
CA ALA A 124 5.25 -0.15 13.02
C ALA A 124 6.65 -0.04 12.38
N SER A 125 6.74 -0.22 11.06
CA SER A 125 8.01 -0.14 10.32
C SER A 125 8.71 1.21 10.53
N ARG A 126 7.95 2.31 10.57
CA ARG A 126 8.47 3.67 10.84
C ARG A 126 9.22 3.79 12.18
N ALA A 127 8.83 3.01 13.18
CA ALA A 127 9.48 3.03 14.50
C ALA A 127 10.89 2.41 14.47
N THR A 128 11.23 1.67 13.40
CA THR A 128 12.56 1.07 13.23
C THR A 128 13.56 2.03 12.57
N GLY A 129 13.11 3.15 12.00
CA GLY A 129 13.92 4.06 11.20
C GLY A 129 14.27 3.55 9.80
N LEU A 130 13.71 2.40 9.37
CA LEU A 130 13.82 1.94 7.99
C LEU A 130 13.06 2.90 7.05
N GLN A 131 13.67 3.16 5.91
CA GLN A 131 13.04 3.87 4.79
C GLN A 131 12.53 2.88 3.75
N VAL A 132 11.61 3.31 2.90
CA VAL A 132 11.17 2.55 1.73
C VAL A 132 12.38 2.12 0.89
N GLY A 133 12.39 0.85 0.48
CA GLY A 133 13.46 0.26 -0.30
C GLY A 133 14.10 -0.96 0.36
N ARG A 134 15.23 -1.37 -0.18
CA ARG A 134 15.93 -2.58 0.26
C ARG A 134 16.61 -2.41 1.61
N PHE A 135 16.54 -3.42 2.44
CA PHE A 135 17.28 -3.55 3.68
C PHE A 135 17.72 -5.00 3.87
N THR A 136 18.58 -5.24 4.85
CA THR A 136 18.95 -6.60 5.25
C THR A 136 18.62 -6.83 6.71
N TRP A 137 18.40 -8.09 7.08
CA TRP A 137 18.14 -8.45 8.45
C TRP A 137 18.83 -9.77 8.86
N THR A 138 19.08 -9.89 10.14
CA THR A 138 19.54 -11.11 10.80
C THR A 138 18.90 -11.23 12.17
N VAL A 139 18.93 -12.40 12.77
CA VAL A 139 18.55 -12.58 14.18
C VAL A 139 19.82 -12.96 14.93
N THR A 140 19.98 -12.45 16.14
CA THR A 140 21.06 -12.83 17.04
C THR A 140 20.49 -13.23 18.39
N SER A 141 21.04 -14.26 18.99
CA SER A 141 20.77 -14.60 20.38
C SER A 141 22.07 -14.69 21.18
N THR A 142 21.98 -14.40 22.46
CA THR A 142 23.06 -14.55 23.42
C THR A 142 22.49 -15.15 24.68
N TRP A 143 23.19 -16.16 25.21
CA TRP A 143 22.87 -16.79 26.47
C TRP A 143 24.11 -16.92 27.30
N ALA A 144 24.34 -16.01 28.25
CA ALA A 144 25.43 -16.08 29.22
C ALA A 144 25.10 -17.07 30.35
N ASP A 145 26.12 -17.55 31.06
CA ASP A 145 26.06 -18.45 32.22
C ASP A 145 25.56 -19.88 31.94
N SER A 146 25.61 -20.38 30.70
CA SER A 146 25.33 -21.77 30.41
C SER A 146 26.61 -22.61 30.44
N GLY A 147 26.67 -23.65 31.26
CA GLY A 147 27.73 -24.65 31.18
C GLY A 147 27.65 -25.40 29.85
N GLY A 148 28.65 -25.24 28.97
CA GLY A 148 28.68 -25.88 27.65
C GLY A 148 28.88 -24.93 26.47
N CYS A 149 28.87 -23.63 26.70
CA CYS A 149 29.28 -22.66 25.70
C CYS A 149 30.80 -22.45 25.70
N ALA A 150 31.36 -22.12 24.52
CA ALA A 150 32.83 -22.01 24.36
C ALA A 150 33.48 -20.98 25.31
N THR A 151 34.63 -21.32 25.84
CA THR A 151 35.49 -20.41 26.63
C THR A 151 36.26 -19.45 25.70
N PRO A 152 36.67 -18.23 26.12
CA PRO A 152 36.78 -17.76 27.51
C PRO A 152 35.54 -17.01 28.04
N VAL A 153 34.59 -16.68 27.18
CA VAL A 153 33.35 -16.03 27.60
C VAL A 153 32.26 -17.11 27.68
N ARG A 154 31.81 -17.45 28.87
CA ARG A 154 30.74 -18.43 29.10
C ARG A 154 29.41 -17.96 28.53
N ALA A 155 29.34 -17.72 27.20
CA ALA A 155 28.18 -17.30 26.50
C ALA A 155 28.01 -18.08 25.20
N CYS A 156 26.82 -18.62 24.98
CA CYS A 156 26.42 -19.11 23.68
C CYS A 156 25.87 -17.93 22.85
N ASN A 157 26.56 -17.66 21.76
CA ASN A 157 26.11 -16.71 20.76
C ASN A 157 25.66 -17.49 19.55
N ASP A 158 24.53 -17.10 19.03
CA ASP A 158 23.95 -17.69 17.84
C ASP A 158 23.43 -16.61 16.89
N ARG A 159 23.44 -16.89 15.60
CA ARG A 159 23.11 -15.94 14.58
C ARG A 159 22.45 -16.62 13.40
N LEU A 160 21.29 -16.11 13.00
CA LEU A 160 20.48 -16.61 11.89
C LEU A 160 20.38 -15.56 10.77
N PRO A 161 20.81 -15.81 9.53
CA PRO A 161 21.62 -16.97 9.12
C PRO A 161 23.06 -16.88 9.66
N ASP A 162 23.76 -18.01 9.80
CA ASP A 162 25.14 -18.08 10.31
C ASP A 162 26.09 -17.18 9.54
N ARG A 163 25.90 -17.09 8.24
CA ARG A 163 26.69 -16.23 7.36
C ARG A 163 25.79 -15.31 6.54
N GLY A 164 26.28 -14.09 6.28
CA GLY A 164 25.56 -13.11 5.47
C GLY A 164 24.35 -12.50 6.16
N SER A 165 23.30 -12.22 5.43
CA SER A 165 22.04 -11.66 5.92
C SER A 165 20.91 -11.97 4.97
N VAL A 166 19.67 -11.91 5.44
CA VAL A 166 18.47 -12.03 4.60
C VAL A 166 18.13 -10.66 4.05
N SER A 167 17.90 -10.58 2.73
CA SER A 167 17.43 -9.35 2.10
C SER A 167 15.94 -9.18 2.32
N GLY A 168 15.50 -7.98 2.67
CA GLY A 168 14.11 -7.54 2.71
C GLY A 168 13.90 -6.30 1.85
N GLU A 169 12.66 -5.97 1.60
CA GLU A 169 12.26 -4.73 0.95
C GLU A 169 11.06 -4.15 1.69
N LEU A 170 11.20 -2.91 2.16
CA LEU A 170 10.10 -2.15 2.72
C LEU A 170 9.41 -1.42 1.57
N VAL A 171 8.16 -1.78 1.31
CA VAL A 171 7.34 -1.12 0.30
C VAL A 171 6.36 -0.15 0.97
N PRO A 172 5.97 0.95 0.30
CA PRO A 172 4.89 1.78 0.83
C PRO A 172 3.64 0.91 1.04
N PRO A 173 2.97 0.99 2.19
CA PRO A 173 1.71 0.28 2.36
C PRO A 173 0.69 0.80 1.35
N ALA A 174 -0.09 -0.09 0.76
CA ALA A 174 -1.21 0.32 -0.07
C ALA A 174 -2.23 1.06 0.81
N PRO A 175 -2.66 2.27 0.45
CA PRO A 175 -3.68 2.97 1.21
C PRO A 175 -5.00 2.19 1.15
N THR A 176 -5.74 2.16 2.25
CA THR A 176 -7.10 1.57 2.34
C THR A 176 -8.19 2.58 2.01
N GLY A 177 -7.83 3.81 1.74
CA GLY A 177 -8.72 4.90 1.40
C GLY A 177 -8.03 6.25 1.50
N CYS A 178 -8.83 7.29 1.55
CA CYS A 178 -8.39 8.65 1.86
C CYS A 178 -9.52 9.41 2.59
N ALA A 179 -9.18 10.51 3.26
CA ALA A 179 -10.14 11.33 3.98
C ALA A 179 -10.52 12.56 3.16
N ALA A 180 -11.78 12.65 2.73
CA ALA A 180 -12.29 13.85 2.08
C ALA A 180 -12.34 15.02 3.08
N ARG A 181 -11.74 16.14 2.72
CA ARG A 181 -11.68 17.38 3.53
C ARG A 181 -11.90 18.60 2.64
N GLY A 182 -12.27 19.72 3.25
CA GLY A 182 -12.48 20.99 2.56
C GLY A 182 -13.80 21.03 1.77
N ASP A 183 -13.79 21.73 0.63
CA ASP A 183 -14.93 21.93 -0.23
C ASP A 183 -15.56 20.62 -0.72
N SER A 184 -16.84 20.69 -1.07
CA SER A 184 -17.58 19.50 -1.53
C SER A 184 -17.37 19.19 -3.03
N TYR A 185 -16.86 20.15 -3.81
CA TYR A 185 -16.56 20.04 -5.24
C TYR A 185 -15.23 20.72 -5.59
N ARG A 186 -14.44 20.09 -6.45
CA ARG A 186 -13.19 20.62 -6.98
C ARG A 186 -12.97 20.21 -8.43
N SER A 187 -12.54 21.15 -9.28
CA SER A 187 -12.15 20.91 -10.68
C SER A 187 -10.66 21.11 -10.94
N ASN A 188 -9.93 21.62 -9.98
CA ASN A 188 -8.47 21.82 -10.02
C ASN A 188 -7.89 21.92 -8.61
N GLY A 189 -6.58 21.81 -8.49
CA GLY A 189 -5.80 22.07 -7.28
C GLY A 189 -5.23 23.50 -7.23
N SER A 190 -4.33 23.76 -6.26
CA SER A 190 -3.59 25.03 -6.17
C SER A 190 -2.73 25.27 -7.41
N ARG A 191 -2.58 26.53 -7.79
CA ARG A 191 -1.74 26.97 -8.91
C ARG A 191 -0.28 27.25 -8.53
N ASP A 192 0.08 27.11 -7.26
CA ASP A 192 1.38 27.52 -6.71
C ASP A 192 2.51 26.53 -7.05
N ARG A 193 2.16 25.28 -7.36
CA ARG A 193 3.13 24.21 -7.64
C ARG A 193 2.91 23.63 -9.01
N LYS A 194 4.00 23.35 -9.75
CA LYS A 194 3.93 22.67 -11.06
C LYS A 194 3.59 21.17 -10.91
N ILE A 195 2.43 20.89 -10.36
CA ILE A 195 1.87 19.54 -10.24
C ILE A 195 0.55 19.45 -10.99
N VAL A 196 0.24 18.31 -11.58
CA VAL A 196 -1.01 18.03 -12.29
C VAL A 196 -1.49 16.63 -11.96
N ALA A 197 -2.79 16.36 -12.11
CA ALA A 197 -3.35 15.01 -11.97
C ALA A 197 -3.81 14.48 -13.32
N LEU A 198 -3.29 13.30 -13.70
CA LEU A 198 -3.82 12.51 -14.80
C LEU A 198 -4.95 11.65 -14.26
N THR A 199 -6.14 11.75 -14.85
CA THR A 199 -7.31 11.00 -14.42
C THR A 199 -7.91 10.20 -15.57
N PHE A 200 -8.41 9.00 -15.24
CA PHE A 200 -8.94 8.04 -16.20
C PHE A 200 -10.32 7.58 -15.75
N ASP A 201 -11.34 7.80 -16.59
CA ASP A 201 -12.72 7.45 -16.32
C ASP A 201 -13.15 6.19 -17.08
N ASP A 202 -14.30 5.60 -16.69
CA ASP A 202 -14.98 4.49 -17.33
C ASP A 202 -14.29 3.12 -17.23
N GLY A 203 -13.14 3.04 -16.54
CA GLY A 203 -12.50 1.76 -16.23
C GLY A 203 -13.17 1.01 -15.05
N PRO A 204 -12.62 -0.16 -14.66
CA PRO A 204 -11.53 -0.86 -15.34
C PRO A 204 -11.99 -1.56 -16.62
N SER A 205 -11.15 -1.59 -17.63
CA SER A 205 -11.43 -2.21 -18.93
C SER A 205 -10.21 -2.99 -19.47
N SER A 206 -10.30 -3.50 -20.69
CA SER A 206 -9.17 -4.11 -21.41
C SER A 206 -8.04 -3.12 -21.73
N TYR A 207 -8.29 -1.82 -21.69
CA TYR A 207 -7.28 -0.76 -21.87
C TYR A 207 -6.53 -0.40 -20.59
N THR A 208 -7.14 -0.64 -19.42
CA THR A 208 -6.54 -0.32 -18.10
C THR A 208 -5.12 -0.85 -17.94
N PRO A 209 -4.79 -2.13 -18.29
CA PRO A 209 -3.41 -2.63 -18.14
C PRO A 209 -2.39 -1.90 -19.02
N GLN A 210 -2.78 -1.45 -20.22
CA GLN A 210 -1.90 -0.68 -21.11
C GLN A 210 -1.61 0.71 -20.53
N VAL A 211 -2.62 1.38 -19.97
CA VAL A 211 -2.45 2.65 -19.26
C VAL A 211 -1.51 2.48 -18.07
N LEU A 212 -1.73 1.45 -17.23
CA LEU A 212 -0.87 1.14 -16.07
C LEU A 212 0.58 0.89 -16.49
N ASP A 213 0.81 0.16 -17.58
CA ASP A 213 2.16 -0.10 -18.13
C ASP A 213 2.89 1.20 -18.53
N ILE A 214 2.16 2.12 -19.16
CA ILE A 214 2.71 3.43 -19.57
C ILE A 214 3.07 4.27 -18.34
N LEU A 215 2.15 4.38 -17.37
CA LEU A 215 2.36 5.14 -16.14
C LEU A 215 3.54 4.58 -15.35
N LYS A 216 3.62 3.25 -15.23
CA LYS A 216 4.73 2.56 -14.55
C LYS A 216 6.07 2.83 -15.21
N ARG A 217 6.17 2.65 -16.54
CA ARG A 217 7.42 2.96 -17.29
C ARG A 217 7.83 4.42 -17.16
N ALA A 218 6.86 5.30 -17.06
CA ALA A 218 7.10 6.73 -16.88
C ALA A 218 7.41 7.12 -15.43
N GLY A 219 7.18 6.24 -14.44
CA GLY A 219 7.34 6.56 -13.01
C GLY A 219 6.40 7.67 -12.56
N VAL A 220 5.13 7.63 -12.98
CA VAL A 220 4.10 8.60 -12.62
C VAL A 220 2.84 7.90 -12.15
N HIS A 221 2.05 8.59 -11.30
CA HIS A 221 0.81 8.07 -10.75
C HIS A 221 -0.41 8.76 -11.35
N GLY A 222 -1.53 8.05 -11.39
CA GLY A 222 -2.82 8.55 -11.87
C GLY A 222 -3.97 8.22 -10.92
N THR A 223 -5.14 8.73 -11.24
CA THR A 223 -6.38 8.45 -10.51
C THR A 223 -7.41 7.85 -11.47
N PHE A 224 -7.98 6.71 -11.10
CA PHE A 224 -8.92 5.94 -11.91
C PHE A 224 -10.32 6.01 -11.31
N PHE A 225 -11.27 6.62 -12.03
CA PHE A 225 -12.67 6.70 -11.65
C PHE A 225 -13.44 5.51 -12.26
N LEU A 226 -13.73 4.54 -11.40
CA LEU A 226 -14.20 3.22 -11.81
C LEU A 226 -15.72 3.13 -11.87
N ILE A 227 -16.25 2.54 -12.93
CA ILE A 227 -17.65 2.09 -13.03
C ILE A 227 -17.81 0.82 -12.22
N GLY A 228 -18.68 0.84 -11.21
CA GLY A 228 -18.81 -0.20 -10.20
C GLY A 228 -19.09 -1.61 -10.76
N GLN A 229 -20.00 -1.70 -11.75
CA GLN A 229 -20.36 -2.98 -12.38
C GLN A 229 -19.20 -3.69 -13.10
N GLN A 230 -18.17 -2.95 -13.51
CA GLN A 230 -17.01 -3.51 -14.21
C GLN A 230 -15.95 -4.04 -13.26
N VAL A 231 -15.94 -3.59 -11.99
CA VAL A 231 -14.88 -3.88 -11.01
C VAL A 231 -14.70 -5.38 -10.79
N SER A 232 -15.77 -6.17 -10.74
CA SER A 232 -15.66 -7.61 -10.49
C SER A 232 -14.95 -8.35 -11.62
N GLY A 233 -15.24 -8.00 -12.88
CA GLY A 233 -14.62 -8.61 -14.06
C GLY A 233 -13.13 -8.28 -14.22
N TYR A 234 -12.71 -7.11 -13.72
CA TYR A 234 -11.36 -6.60 -13.86
C TYR A 234 -10.67 -6.32 -12.51
N ALA A 235 -11.06 -7.05 -11.46
CA ALA A 235 -10.55 -6.84 -10.10
C ALA A 235 -9.02 -6.93 -9.98
N SER A 236 -8.36 -7.73 -10.82
CA SER A 236 -6.89 -7.84 -10.88
C SER A 236 -6.23 -6.51 -11.28
N PHE A 237 -6.85 -5.76 -12.20
CA PHE A 237 -6.32 -4.47 -12.67
C PHE A 237 -6.53 -3.39 -11.61
N ALA A 238 -7.69 -3.37 -10.93
CA ALA A 238 -7.93 -2.46 -9.81
C ALA A 238 -6.93 -2.69 -8.66
N ARG A 239 -6.66 -3.96 -8.30
CA ARG A 239 -5.62 -4.29 -7.32
C ARG A 239 -4.22 -3.90 -7.80
N ARG A 240 -3.92 -4.07 -9.08
CA ARG A 240 -2.65 -3.67 -9.68
C ARG A 240 -2.47 -2.15 -9.58
N ALA A 241 -3.48 -1.37 -9.94
CA ALA A 241 -3.44 0.09 -9.85
C ALA A 241 -3.04 0.56 -8.45
N LEU A 242 -3.68 0.03 -7.39
CA LEU A 242 -3.30 0.37 -6.00
C LEU A 242 -1.87 -0.03 -5.65
N ARG A 243 -1.41 -1.23 -6.05
CA ARG A 243 -0.03 -1.67 -5.77
C ARG A 243 1.02 -0.83 -6.48
N GLU A 244 0.68 -0.23 -7.61
CA GLU A 244 1.56 0.65 -8.38
C GLU A 244 1.44 2.13 -7.96
N GLY A 245 0.73 2.43 -6.84
CA GLY A 245 0.64 3.78 -6.26
C GLY A 245 -0.44 4.67 -6.86
N HIS A 246 -1.30 4.12 -7.70
CA HIS A 246 -2.46 4.85 -8.25
C HIS A 246 -3.61 4.90 -7.23
N VAL A 247 -4.57 5.78 -7.44
CA VAL A 247 -5.76 5.93 -6.61
C VAL A 247 -6.99 5.46 -7.38
N LEU A 248 -7.88 4.75 -6.68
CA LEU A 248 -9.20 4.36 -7.18
C LEU A 248 -10.27 5.31 -6.68
N ALA A 249 -11.18 5.68 -7.55
CA ALA A 249 -12.26 6.62 -7.31
C ALA A 249 -13.60 6.04 -7.80
N ASN A 250 -14.68 6.63 -7.34
CA ASN A 250 -16.03 6.21 -7.69
C ASN A 250 -16.53 6.96 -8.94
N HIS A 251 -17.05 6.22 -9.95
CA HIS A 251 -17.67 6.79 -11.16
C HIS A 251 -19.09 6.27 -11.40
N SER A 252 -19.89 6.16 -10.35
CA SER A 252 -21.22 5.54 -10.35
C SER A 252 -21.19 4.01 -10.58
N TRP A 253 -22.37 3.37 -10.52
CA TRP A 253 -22.49 1.93 -10.72
C TRP A 253 -22.47 1.55 -12.20
N ASN A 254 -23.28 2.22 -13.03
CA ASN A 254 -23.51 1.87 -14.44
C ASN A 254 -23.39 3.05 -15.40
N HIS A 255 -22.71 4.13 -14.97
CA HIS A 255 -22.50 5.34 -15.75
C HIS A 255 -23.81 6.08 -16.12
N ALA A 256 -24.88 5.99 -15.30
CA ALA A 256 -26.09 6.77 -15.51
C ALA A 256 -25.88 8.24 -15.15
N ASP A 257 -26.68 9.13 -15.74
CA ASP A 257 -26.80 10.51 -15.27
C ASP A 257 -27.41 10.52 -13.85
N LEU A 258 -26.68 11.10 -12.91
CA LEU A 258 -27.06 11.16 -11.51
C LEU A 258 -27.46 12.58 -11.05
N SER A 259 -27.70 13.52 -11.96
CA SER A 259 -28.05 14.89 -11.63
C SER A 259 -29.33 14.98 -10.78
N GLY A 260 -30.27 14.04 -10.96
CA GLY A 260 -31.46 13.86 -10.14
C GLY A 260 -31.29 13.14 -8.82
N GLY A 261 -30.06 12.73 -8.52
CA GLY A 261 -29.69 12.02 -7.29
C GLY A 261 -29.04 10.66 -7.54
N ALA A 262 -28.20 10.22 -6.58
CA ALA A 262 -27.34 9.06 -6.75
C ALA A 262 -28.07 7.71 -6.64
N GLY A 263 -29.28 7.66 -6.10
CA GLY A 263 -29.92 6.38 -5.74
C GLY A 263 -28.99 5.54 -4.85
N GLY A 264 -28.81 4.27 -5.21
CA GLY A 264 -27.85 3.39 -4.55
C GLY A 264 -26.47 3.31 -5.22
N GLN A 265 -26.24 4.01 -6.33
CA GLN A 265 -25.11 3.79 -7.23
C GLN A 265 -23.76 4.05 -6.58
N LEU A 266 -23.61 5.13 -5.81
CA LEU A 266 -22.35 5.44 -5.12
C LEU A 266 -21.99 4.37 -4.09
N THR A 267 -22.97 3.94 -3.29
CA THR A 267 -22.78 2.91 -2.27
C THR A 267 -22.43 1.55 -2.88
N GLN A 268 -23.10 1.19 -3.99
CA GLN A 268 -22.83 -0.08 -4.70
C GLN A 268 -21.40 -0.09 -5.26
N THR A 269 -20.97 1.00 -5.88
CA THR A 269 -19.62 1.15 -6.43
C THR A 269 -18.55 1.10 -5.33
N ASN A 270 -18.72 1.85 -4.24
CA ASN A 270 -17.81 1.79 -3.10
C ASN A 270 -17.69 0.37 -2.53
N ARG A 271 -18.81 -0.35 -2.42
CA ARG A 271 -18.80 -1.76 -1.97
C ARG A 271 -18.06 -2.66 -2.95
N ALA A 272 -18.24 -2.49 -4.26
CA ALA A 272 -17.56 -3.29 -5.28
C ALA A 272 -16.04 -3.07 -5.22
N ILE A 273 -15.60 -1.82 -5.20
CA ILE A 273 -14.18 -1.47 -5.09
C ILE A 273 -13.58 -2.03 -3.80
N ARG A 274 -14.24 -1.82 -2.66
CA ARG A 274 -13.77 -2.33 -1.36
C ARG A 274 -13.69 -3.86 -1.31
N ARG A 275 -14.67 -4.56 -1.84
CA ARG A 275 -14.64 -6.04 -1.91
C ARG A 275 -13.50 -6.56 -2.77
N ALA A 276 -13.24 -5.89 -3.89
CA ALA A 276 -12.20 -6.30 -4.85
C ALA A 276 -10.78 -5.99 -4.36
N THR A 277 -10.59 -4.92 -3.58
CA THR A 277 -9.27 -4.32 -3.36
C THR A 277 -8.93 -4.00 -1.91
N GLY A 278 -9.90 -3.97 -1.01
CA GLY A 278 -9.76 -3.45 0.36
C GLY A 278 -9.81 -1.90 0.45
N TYR A 279 -9.81 -1.20 -0.69
CA TYR A 279 -9.78 0.26 -0.75
C TYR A 279 -11.19 0.86 -0.74
N THR A 280 -11.39 1.93 0.04
CA THR A 280 -12.63 2.72 0.06
C THR A 280 -12.39 4.08 -0.58
N PRO A 281 -13.03 4.40 -1.72
CA PRO A 281 -12.91 5.70 -2.37
C PRO A 281 -13.31 6.86 -1.47
N CYS A 282 -12.53 7.94 -1.49
CA CYS A 282 -12.88 9.22 -0.85
C CYS A 282 -13.16 10.33 -1.86
N ILE A 283 -13.13 10.01 -3.14
CA ILE A 283 -13.43 10.92 -4.24
C ILE A 283 -14.38 10.25 -5.24
N PHE A 284 -15.22 11.06 -5.85
CA PHE A 284 -16.23 10.68 -6.82
C PHE A 284 -16.20 11.64 -8.00
N ARG A 285 -16.49 11.15 -9.19
CA ARG A 285 -16.76 11.98 -10.37
C ARG A 285 -18.12 11.61 -10.96
N ALA A 286 -18.95 12.62 -11.24
CA ALA A 286 -20.25 12.41 -11.86
C ALA A 286 -20.09 12.02 -13.33
N PRO A 287 -20.78 10.97 -13.83
CA PRO A 287 -20.89 10.70 -15.25
C PRO A 287 -21.30 11.95 -16.03
N TYR A 288 -20.74 12.14 -17.23
CA TYR A 288 -21.00 13.29 -18.11
C TYR A 288 -20.66 14.66 -17.51
N GLY A 289 -20.02 14.72 -16.33
CA GLY A 289 -19.88 15.98 -15.58
C GLY A 289 -21.20 16.53 -15.04
N ALA A 290 -22.28 15.77 -15.07
CA ALA A 290 -23.63 16.18 -14.65
C ALA A 290 -23.70 16.23 -13.11
N VAL A 291 -23.37 17.38 -12.54
CA VAL A 291 -23.38 17.62 -11.09
C VAL A 291 -24.61 18.45 -10.68
N SER A 292 -25.13 18.16 -9.50
CA SER A 292 -26.14 18.97 -8.80
C SER A 292 -25.75 19.10 -7.33
N SER A 293 -26.31 20.11 -6.63
CA SER A 293 -26.08 20.26 -5.19
C SER A 293 -26.54 19.03 -4.41
N LEU A 294 -27.61 18.37 -4.86
CA LEU A 294 -28.12 17.13 -4.28
C LEU A 294 -27.06 16.01 -4.40
N LEU A 295 -26.54 15.77 -5.61
CA LEU A 295 -25.55 14.73 -5.87
C LEU A 295 -24.25 14.98 -5.11
N ILE A 296 -23.76 16.23 -5.10
CA ILE A 296 -22.58 16.63 -4.32
C ILE A 296 -22.79 16.36 -2.84
N GLY A 297 -23.96 16.71 -2.28
CA GLY A 297 -24.31 16.44 -0.87
C GLY A 297 -24.36 14.94 -0.56
N GLN A 298 -24.91 14.13 -1.45
CA GLN A 298 -24.97 12.68 -1.32
C GLN A 298 -23.58 12.03 -1.38
N ALA A 299 -22.70 12.48 -2.27
CA ALA A 299 -21.31 12.03 -2.30
C ALA A 299 -20.58 12.40 -0.99
N ARG A 300 -20.80 13.62 -0.51
CA ARG A 300 -20.19 14.11 0.73
C ARG A 300 -20.66 13.31 1.96
N SER A 301 -21.94 12.98 2.05
CA SER A 301 -22.46 12.15 3.15
C SER A 301 -21.87 10.75 3.20
N GLN A 302 -21.34 10.25 2.07
CA GLN A 302 -20.59 8.98 1.99
C GLN A 302 -19.06 9.17 2.15
N GLY A 303 -18.60 10.32 2.59
CA GLY A 303 -17.19 10.61 2.81
C GLY A 303 -16.40 10.89 1.53
N MET A 304 -17.07 11.24 0.43
CA MET A 304 -16.42 11.52 -0.86
C MET A 304 -16.47 13.00 -1.21
N LEU A 305 -15.39 13.50 -1.82
CA LEU A 305 -15.30 14.79 -2.49
C LEU A 305 -15.65 14.61 -3.97
N THR A 306 -16.53 15.46 -4.52
CA THR A 306 -16.84 15.43 -5.94
C THR A 306 -15.75 16.13 -6.74
N ILE A 307 -15.23 15.46 -7.78
CA ILE A 307 -14.11 15.90 -8.59
C ILE A 307 -14.57 16.14 -10.04
N GLY A 308 -14.41 17.36 -10.51
CA GLY A 308 -14.49 17.69 -11.93
C GLY A 308 -13.11 17.65 -12.60
N TRP A 309 -12.96 18.45 -13.66
CA TRP A 309 -11.71 18.65 -14.40
C TRP A 309 -11.64 20.09 -14.92
N ASP A 310 -10.46 20.55 -15.29
CA ASP A 310 -10.22 21.84 -15.96
C ASP A 310 -9.50 21.69 -17.32
N VAL A 311 -9.14 20.45 -17.67
CA VAL A 311 -8.59 20.10 -18.99
C VAL A 311 -9.35 18.91 -19.57
N ASP A 312 -10.11 19.17 -20.65
CA ASP A 312 -10.86 18.15 -21.40
C ASP A 312 -10.22 17.95 -22.79
N PRO A 313 -9.59 16.81 -23.07
CA PRO A 313 -9.05 16.48 -24.37
C PRO A 313 -10.11 16.05 -25.38
N GLN A 314 -11.33 15.76 -24.93
CA GLN A 314 -12.40 15.15 -25.72
C GLN A 314 -11.99 13.80 -26.35
N ASP A 315 -11.20 12.99 -25.65
CA ASP A 315 -10.77 11.66 -26.10
C ASP A 315 -11.92 10.64 -26.16
N TRP A 316 -13.07 11.00 -25.58
CA TRP A 316 -14.32 10.26 -25.58
C TRP A 316 -15.17 10.47 -26.85
N SER A 317 -14.94 11.54 -27.63
CA SER A 317 -15.73 11.82 -28.82
C SER A 317 -15.36 10.88 -29.97
N ARG A 318 -16.36 10.37 -30.70
CA ARG A 318 -16.16 9.39 -31.78
C ARG A 318 -15.61 10.03 -33.05
N PRO A 319 -14.70 9.36 -33.81
CA PRO A 319 -14.37 9.75 -35.18
C PRO A 319 -15.65 9.77 -36.02
N GLY A 320 -15.88 10.84 -36.79
CA GLY A 320 -17.04 10.99 -37.68
C GLY A 320 -18.23 11.75 -37.15
N SER A 321 -18.24 12.20 -35.88
CA SER A 321 -19.30 13.07 -35.35
C SER A 321 -19.12 14.56 -35.65
N GLY A 322 -18.24 14.93 -36.60
CA GLY A 322 -17.87 16.32 -36.87
C GLY A 322 -16.92 16.93 -35.83
N ALA A 323 -16.68 16.23 -34.72
CA ALA A 323 -15.63 16.56 -33.79
C ALA A 323 -14.28 16.06 -34.35
N ILE A 324 -13.34 16.94 -34.45
CA ILE A 324 -11.95 16.71 -34.88
C ILE A 324 -11.44 15.44 -34.23
N GLU A 325 -10.83 14.55 -35.04
CA GLU A 325 -10.26 13.24 -34.66
C GLU A 325 -9.94 13.11 -33.16
N SER A 326 -10.80 12.42 -32.45
CA SER A 326 -10.75 12.28 -31.00
C SER A 326 -9.76 11.18 -30.65
N GLY A 327 -8.74 11.57 -29.93
CA GLY A 327 -7.64 10.70 -29.52
C GLY A 327 -6.40 10.83 -30.41
N GLY A 328 -5.24 10.65 -29.87
CA GLY A 328 -3.98 10.80 -30.59
C GLY A 328 -3.46 12.23 -30.59
N PRO A 329 -2.93 12.75 -31.71
CA PRO A 329 -2.28 14.06 -31.75
C PRO A 329 -3.13 15.24 -31.32
N ALA A 330 -4.43 15.24 -31.66
CA ALA A 330 -5.36 16.33 -31.32
C ALA A 330 -5.67 16.38 -29.80
N SER A 331 -5.94 15.24 -29.17
CA SER A 331 -6.13 15.16 -27.71
C SER A 331 -4.86 15.56 -26.97
N ALA A 332 -3.70 15.10 -27.43
CA ALA A 332 -2.43 15.50 -26.86
C ALA A 332 -2.23 17.03 -26.97
N ALA A 333 -2.54 17.65 -28.12
CA ALA A 333 -2.40 19.09 -28.31
C ALA A 333 -3.32 19.88 -27.37
N ARG A 334 -4.58 19.46 -27.20
CA ARG A 334 -5.53 20.08 -26.24
C ARG A 334 -5.06 19.99 -24.82
N ILE A 335 -4.61 18.80 -24.37
CA ILE A 335 -4.03 18.64 -23.03
C ILE A 335 -2.86 19.60 -22.86
N LEU A 336 -1.90 19.54 -23.77
CA LEU A 336 -0.66 20.30 -23.65
C LEU A 336 -0.85 21.80 -23.79
N GLY A 337 -1.86 22.26 -24.54
CA GLY A 337 -2.22 23.67 -24.70
C GLY A 337 -2.93 24.27 -23.50
N ASN A 338 -3.74 23.47 -22.80
CA ASN A 338 -4.61 23.94 -21.71
C ASN A 338 -4.08 23.62 -20.30
N THR A 339 -3.05 22.78 -20.17
CA THR A 339 -2.52 22.38 -18.85
C THR A 339 -1.83 23.54 -18.16
N ARG A 340 -2.20 23.76 -16.90
CA ARG A 340 -1.61 24.72 -15.94
C ARG A 340 -1.22 23.99 -14.67
N SER A 341 -0.47 24.67 -13.79
CA SER A 341 -0.25 24.19 -12.43
C SER A 341 -1.58 23.85 -11.75
N GLY A 342 -1.67 22.72 -11.07
CA GLY A 342 -2.89 22.28 -10.40
C GLY A 342 -3.98 21.71 -11.31
N SER A 343 -3.77 21.54 -12.61
CA SER A 343 -4.78 20.97 -13.51
C SER A 343 -5.15 19.54 -13.18
N ILE A 344 -6.44 19.24 -13.26
CA ILE A 344 -7.01 17.90 -13.30
C ILE A 344 -7.38 17.60 -14.75
N ILE A 345 -6.68 16.63 -15.35
CA ILE A 345 -6.77 16.30 -16.77
C ILE A 345 -7.69 15.09 -16.92
N LEU A 346 -8.81 15.27 -17.63
CA LEU A 346 -9.72 14.19 -17.98
C LEU A 346 -9.12 13.34 -19.10
N MET A 347 -9.19 12.05 -18.96
CA MET A 347 -8.97 11.03 -19.99
C MET A 347 -9.83 9.81 -19.65
N HIS A 348 -9.86 8.82 -20.54
CA HIS A 348 -10.65 7.60 -20.33
C HIS A 348 -9.81 6.36 -20.58
N ASP A 349 -10.00 5.33 -19.74
CA ASP A 349 -9.45 3.99 -19.94
C ASP A 349 -10.55 2.93 -20.15
N GLY A 350 -11.81 3.39 -20.34
CA GLY A 350 -12.99 2.58 -20.63
C GLY A 350 -14.05 3.33 -21.44
N GLY A 351 -15.28 2.79 -21.49
CA GLY A 351 -16.42 3.42 -22.15
C GLY A 351 -16.37 3.42 -23.68
N GLY A 352 -15.56 2.57 -24.31
CA GLY A 352 -15.42 2.43 -25.77
C GLY A 352 -13.96 2.23 -26.20
N PRO A 353 -13.65 2.35 -27.52
CA PRO A 353 -12.28 2.27 -28.03
C PRO A 353 -11.40 3.38 -27.45
N ARG A 354 -10.21 3.02 -26.92
CA ARG A 354 -9.25 3.95 -26.29
C ARG A 354 -7.83 3.82 -26.82
N ASP A 355 -7.67 3.18 -27.98
CA ASP A 355 -6.36 2.98 -28.62
C ASP A 355 -5.62 4.31 -28.81
N GLN A 356 -6.34 5.36 -29.20
CA GLN A 356 -5.79 6.69 -29.42
C GLN A 356 -5.36 7.36 -28.12
N THR A 357 -6.16 7.22 -27.04
CA THR A 357 -5.79 7.72 -25.71
C THR A 357 -4.51 7.03 -25.22
N VAL A 358 -4.46 5.71 -25.33
CA VAL A 358 -3.28 4.91 -24.97
C VAL A 358 -2.06 5.33 -25.80
N ALA A 359 -2.20 5.50 -27.11
CA ALA A 359 -1.10 5.90 -28.00
C ALA A 359 -0.58 7.32 -27.70
N ALA A 360 -1.45 8.25 -27.31
CA ALA A 360 -1.08 9.62 -26.99
C ALA A 360 -0.39 9.79 -25.63
N LEU A 361 -0.71 8.93 -24.66
CA LEU A 361 -0.32 9.08 -23.26
C LEU A 361 1.21 9.20 -23.04
N PRO A 362 2.10 8.41 -23.71
CA PRO A 362 3.54 8.56 -23.53
C PRO A 362 4.06 9.95 -23.93
N ARG A 363 3.54 10.51 -25.04
CA ARG A 363 3.92 11.85 -25.51
C ARG A 363 3.43 12.94 -24.55
N ILE A 364 2.21 12.81 -24.02
CA ILE A 364 1.65 13.74 -23.04
C ILE A 364 2.54 13.78 -21.80
N ILE A 365 2.83 12.62 -21.21
CA ILE A 365 3.67 12.51 -20.00
C ILE A 365 5.06 13.08 -20.24
N ALA A 366 5.73 12.68 -21.34
CA ALA A 366 7.08 13.15 -21.65
C ALA A 366 7.12 14.68 -21.82
N THR A 367 6.10 15.27 -22.46
CA THR A 367 6.04 16.71 -22.67
C THR A 367 5.74 17.47 -21.39
N LEU A 368 4.83 16.98 -20.53
CA LEU A 368 4.56 17.57 -19.23
C LEU A 368 5.81 17.55 -18.34
N LYS A 369 6.56 16.43 -18.33
CA LYS A 369 7.86 16.34 -17.62
C LYS A 369 8.87 17.38 -18.12
N ARG A 370 9.04 17.49 -19.43
CA ARG A 370 9.94 18.54 -20.01
C ARG A 370 9.55 19.96 -19.65
N ARG A 371 8.25 20.22 -19.46
CA ARG A 371 7.73 21.51 -18.98
C ARG A 371 7.87 21.70 -17.46
N GLY A 372 8.44 20.72 -16.76
CA GLY A 372 8.68 20.74 -15.31
C GLY A 372 7.48 20.38 -14.45
N TYR A 373 6.44 19.75 -15.02
CA TYR A 373 5.30 19.25 -14.25
C TYR A 373 5.61 17.90 -13.63
N SER A 374 5.23 17.73 -12.36
CA SER A 374 5.09 16.41 -11.72
C SER A 374 3.64 15.95 -11.80
N MET A 375 3.45 14.68 -12.14
CA MET A 375 2.13 14.05 -12.21
C MET A 375 1.89 13.29 -10.92
N VAL A 376 0.84 13.70 -10.20
CA VAL A 376 0.45 13.19 -8.88
C VAL A 376 -1.00 12.68 -8.93
N THR A 377 -1.44 11.96 -7.91
CA THR A 377 -2.85 11.57 -7.79
C THR A 377 -3.73 12.76 -7.39
N VAL A 378 -5.04 12.68 -7.64
CA VAL A 378 -5.98 13.75 -7.22
C VAL A 378 -5.93 14.00 -5.72
N PRO A 379 -5.91 12.98 -4.83
CA PRO A 379 -5.74 13.23 -3.39
C PRO A 379 -4.44 13.98 -3.06
N GLU A 380 -3.32 13.65 -3.68
CA GLU A 380 -2.04 14.37 -3.47
C GLU A 380 -2.12 15.82 -3.99
N LEU A 381 -2.74 16.03 -5.17
CA LEU A 381 -2.94 17.36 -5.74
C LEU A 381 -3.74 18.26 -4.79
N LEU A 382 -4.74 17.69 -4.12
CA LEU A 382 -5.66 18.40 -3.23
C LEU A 382 -5.23 18.36 -1.75
N GLY A 383 -4.10 17.72 -1.43
CA GLY A 383 -3.62 17.58 -0.04
C GLY A 383 -4.51 16.71 0.84
N LEU A 384 -5.28 15.78 0.25
CA LEU A 384 -6.05 14.80 1.00
C LEU A 384 -5.11 13.73 1.57
N ARG A 385 -5.34 13.35 2.83
CA ARG A 385 -4.49 12.36 3.50
C ARG A 385 -4.97 10.95 3.17
N PRO A 386 -4.07 10.05 2.73
CA PRO A 386 -4.40 8.64 2.63
C PRO A 386 -4.67 8.04 4.02
N THR A 387 -5.57 7.06 4.06
CA THR A 387 -5.84 6.23 5.25
C THR A 387 -5.22 4.85 5.03
N TYR A 388 -4.70 4.28 6.12
CA TYR A 388 -4.10 2.94 6.13
C TYR A 388 -4.85 2.10 7.18
N GLY A 389 -5.13 0.86 6.84
CA GLY A 389 -5.82 -0.08 7.72
C GLY A 389 -4.90 -0.70 8.77
#